data_976786df6044bf95a5ec40b1aa1aa8c2
#
_entry.id   976786df6044bf95a5ec40b1aa1aa8c2
#
_cell.length_a   1.000
_cell.length_b   1.000
_cell.length_c   1.000
_cell.angle_alpha   90.00
_cell.angle_beta   90.00
_cell.angle_gamma   90.00
#
_symmetry.space_group_name_H-M   'P 1'
#
loop_
_entity.id
_entity.type
_entity.pdbx_description
1 polymer ?
#
loop_
_entity_poly.entity_id
_entity_poly.type
_entity_poly.pdbx_seq_one_letter_code
_entity_poly.pdbx_strand_id
1 'polypeptide(L)'
;MSSPDPTAVRATFTSVAPRYDLANHLLSGGIDFHWRKKLVSVARKGSCTEVLDLATGSGDVALALRKKLPAESRITGLDFCEPMLEKARQKRDSLKLPEDQNPFVEGDCLALPFPANSFDLVTISFGLRNLADRQLGLSEML
;
A
#
# COMPACT_ATOMS: atom_id res chain seq x y z
N MET A 1 0.42 -9.90 24.07
CA MET A 1 0.90 -10.29 22.72
C MET A 1 2.13 -9.46 22.41
N SER A 2 3.25 -10.08 22.09
CA SER A 2 4.43 -9.37 21.62
C SER A 2 4.17 -8.74 20.25
N SER A 3 4.69 -7.52 20.06
CA SER A 3 4.67 -6.86 18.74
C SER A 3 5.41 -7.73 17.71
N PRO A 4 4.96 -7.78 16.46
CA PRO A 4 5.67 -8.51 15.42
C PRO A 4 7.09 -7.97 15.24
N ASP A 5 8.08 -8.86 15.11
CA ASP A 5 9.44 -8.47 14.78
C ASP A 5 9.53 -7.99 13.34
N PRO A 6 9.90 -6.73 13.08
CA PRO A 6 9.98 -6.18 11.72
C PRO A 6 10.89 -6.98 10.78
N THR A 7 11.98 -7.53 11.31
CA THR A 7 12.94 -8.33 10.54
C THR A 7 12.32 -9.65 10.07
N ALA A 8 11.59 -10.32 10.98
CA ALA A 8 10.90 -11.57 10.66
C ALA A 8 9.75 -11.33 9.68
N VAL A 9 9.00 -10.24 9.83
CA VAL A 9 7.93 -9.85 8.90
C VAL A 9 8.51 -9.58 7.50
N ARG A 10 9.59 -8.80 7.42
CA ARG A 10 10.27 -8.51 6.16
C ARG A 10 10.77 -9.78 5.47
N ALA A 11 11.43 -10.68 6.21
CA ALA A 11 11.92 -11.96 5.69
C ALA A 11 10.77 -12.81 5.14
N THR A 12 9.64 -12.87 5.84
CA THR A 12 8.46 -13.60 5.40
C THR A 12 7.93 -13.06 4.08
N PHE A 13 7.72 -11.75 3.97
CA PHE A 13 7.22 -11.14 2.73
C PHE A 13 8.21 -11.27 1.58
N THR A 14 9.50 -11.17 1.83
CA THR A 14 10.53 -11.40 0.81
C THR A 14 10.47 -12.82 0.25
N SER A 15 10.29 -13.82 1.11
CA SER A 15 10.24 -15.23 0.69
C SER A 15 8.98 -15.58 -0.10
N VAL A 16 7.84 -14.95 0.20
CA VAL A 16 6.57 -15.22 -0.48
C VAL A 16 6.28 -14.28 -1.64
N ALA A 17 7.06 -13.21 -1.82
CA ALA A 17 6.83 -12.19 -2.85
C ALA A 17 6.56 -12.77 -4.25
N PRO A 18 7.27 -13.81 -4.75
CA PRO A 18 7.02 -14.36 -6.09
C PRO A 18 5.62 -14.94 -6.29
N ARG A 19 4.95 -15.36 -5.21
CA ARG A 19 3.62 -15.99 -5.25
C ARG A 19 2.60 -15.27 -4.36
N TYR A 20 2.94 -14.08 -3.89
CA TYR A 20 2.16 -13.35 -2.87
C TYR A 20 0.71 -13.10 -3.31
N ASP A 21 0.50 -12.60 -4.51
CA ASP A 21 -0.83 -12.27 -5.01
C ASP A 21 -1.71 -13.52 -5.12
N LEU A 22 -1.16 -14.60 -5.66
CA LEU A 22 -1.86 -15.87 -5.79
C LEU A 22 -2.21 -16.45 -4.41
N ALA A 23 -1.25 -16.42 -3.46
CA ALA A 23 -1.48 -16.90 -2.10
C ALA A 23 -2.55 -16.09 -1.38
N ASN A 24 -2.54 -14.76 -1.50
CA ASN A 24 -3.58 -13.92 -0.91
C ASN A 24 -4.97 -14.21 -1.49
N HIS A 25 -5.11 -14.34 -2.79
CA HIS A 25 -6.39 -14.63 -3.43
C HIS A 25 -6.93 -16.01 -3.03
N LEU A 26 -6.07 -17.01 -2.93
CA LEU A 26 -6.45 -18.35 -2.51
C LEU A 26 -6.82 -18.40 -1.02
N LEU A 27 -6.01 -17.78 -0.15
CA LEU A 27 -6.22 -17.81 1.31
C LEU A 27 -7.40 -16.97 1.75
N SER A 28 -7.71 -15.89 1.06
CA SER A 28 -8.86 -15.03 1.38
C SER A 28 -10.16 -15.50 0.74
N GLY A 29 -10.13 -16.48 -0.18
CA GLY A 29 -11.30 -16.91 -0.93
C GLY A 29 -11.90 -15.77 -1.79
N GLY A 30 -11.11 -14.78 -2.19
CA GLY A 30 -11.56 -13.63 -2.94
C GLY A 30 -12.11 -12.47 -2.11
N ILE A 31 -12.12 -12.57 -0.78
CA ILE A 31 -12.61 -11.52 0.13
C ILE A 31 -11.74 -10.25 0.02
N ASP A 32 -10.45 -10.38 -0.26
CA ASP A 32 -9.54 -9.26 -0.51
C ASP A 32 -10.02 -8.35 -1.64
N PHE A 33 -10.58 -8.90 -2.71
CA PHE A 33 -11.19 -8.12 -3.79
C PHE A 33 -12.40 -7.31 -3.34
N HIS A 34 -13.24 -7.90 -2.47
CA HIS A 34 -14.41 -7.22 -1.94
C HIS A 34 -14.02 -6.02 -1.06
N TRP A 35 -13.09 -6.21 -0.14
CA TRP A 35 -12.60 -5.16 0.75
C TRP A 35 -11.89 -4.06 -0.02
N ARG A 36 -11.11 -4.40 -1.02
CA ARG A 36 -10.45 -3.43 -1.91
C ARG A 36 -11.46 -2.57 -2.64
N LYS A 37 -12.52 -3.16 -3.21
CA LYS A 37 -13.61 -2.41 -3.85
C LYS A 37 -14.29 -1.46 -2.87
N LYS A 38 -14.53 -1.88 -1.64
CA LYS A 38 -15.14 -1.06 -0.60
C LYS A 38 -14.24 0.12 -0.22
N LEU A 39 -12.95 -0.12 -0.01
CA LEU A 39 -11.97 0.93 0.28
C LEU A 39 -11.94 1.99 -0.84
N VAL A 40 -11.81 1.57 -2.08
CA VAL A 40 -11.81 2.46 -3.25
C VAL A 40 -13.12 3.24 -3.37
N SER A 41 -14.26 2.62 -3.07
CA SER A 41 -15.57 3.28 -3.07
C SER A 41 -15.65 4.41 -2.03
N VAL A 42 -15.04 4.23 -0.86
CA VAL A 42 -14.97 5.26 0.18
C VAL A 42 -14.02 6.38 -0.26
N ALA A 43 -12.85 6.04 -0.78
CA ALA A 43 -11.84 7.00 -1.24
C ALA A 43 -12.39 7.95 -2.33
N ARG A 44 -13.24 7.45 -3.22
CA ARG A 44 -13.85 8.24 -4.30
C ARG A 44 -14.80 9.36 -3.84
N LYS A 45 -15.24 9.33 -2.60
CA LYS A 45 -16.16 10.34 -2.06
C LYS A 45 -15.49 11.68 -1.77
N GLY A 46 -14.14 11.71 -1.72
CA GLY A 46 -13.36 12.93 -1.52
C GLY A 46 -12.67 13.39 -2.82
N SER A 47 -12.37 14.68 -2.90
CA SER A 47 -11.45 15.23 -3.92
C SER A 47 -10.02 15.04 -3.44
N CYS A 48 -9.43 13.87 -3.73
CA CYS A 48 -8.07 13.56 -3.31
C CYS A 48 -7.13 13.70 -4.50
N THR A 49 -6.14 14.59 -4.38
CA THR A 49 -5.09 14.79 -5.38
C THR A 49 -3.77 14.16 -4.98
N GLU A 50 -3.47 14.14 -3.67
CA GLU A 50 -2.28 13.50 -3.11
C GLU A 50 -2.71 12.34 -2.20
N VAL A 51 -2.40 11.12 -2.59
CA VAL A 51 -2.82 9.88 -1.92
C VAL A 51 -1.60 9.05 -1.54
N LEU A 52 -1.59 8.54 -0.31
CA LEU A 52 -0.57 7.63 0.19
C LEU A 52 -1.20 6.28 0.56
N ASP A 53 -0.68 5.21 -0.01
CA ASP A 53 -1.05 3.83 0.36
C ASP A 53 0.10 3.18 1.13
N LEU A 54 -0.10 2.98 2.43
CA LEU A 54 0.88 2.40 3.34
C LEU A 54 0.81 0.88 3.35
N ALA A 55 1.96 0.25 3.52
CA ALA A 55 2.10 -1.20 3.42
C ALA A 55 1.50 -1.70 2.09
N THR A 56 1.87 -1.02 1.02
CA THR A 56 1.26 -1.19 -0.31
C THR A 56 1.53 -2.57 -0.91
N GLY A 57 2.57 -3.26 -0.45
CA GLY A 57 2.95 -4.58 -0.93
C GLY A 57 3.22 -4.57 -2.43
N SER A 58 2.55 -5.44 -3.17
CA SER A 58 2.63 -5.50 -4.64
C SER A 58 1.76 -4.43 -5.35
N GLY A 59 1.27 -3.42 -4.63
CA GLY A 59 0.63 -2.24 -5.18
C GLY A 59 -0.84 -2.39 -5.59
N ASP A 60 -1.50 -3.45 -5.19
CA ASP A 60 -2.88 -3.73 -5.66
C ASP A 60 -3.90 -2.66 -5.26
N VAL A 61 -3.81 -2.12 -4.03
CA VAL A 61 -4.70 -1.04 -3.58
C VAL A 61 -4.37 0.26 -4.30
N ALA A 62 -3.10 0.64 -4.37
CA ALA A 62 -2.65 1.86 -5.07
C ALA A 62 -3.08 1.85 -6.54
N LEU A 63 -2.91 0.73 -7.23
CA LEU A 63 -3.32 0.58 -8.64
C LEU A 63 -4.84 0.52 -8.81
N ALA A 64 -5.58 -0.02 -7.84
CA ALA A 64 -7.04 0.04 -7.84
C ALA A 64 -7.56 1.47 -7.63
N LEU A 65 -6.93 2.25 -6.75
CA LEU A 65 -7.20 3.67 -6.56
C LEU A 65 -6.93 4.45 -7.85
N ARG A 66 -5.81 4.18 -8.54
CA ARG A 66 -5.47 4.82 -9.82
C ARG A 66 -6.58 4.72 -10.86
N LYS A 67 -7.25 3.58 -10.93
CA LYS A 67 -8.33 3.34 -11.91
C LYS A 67 -9.61 4.13 -11.62
N LYS A 68 -9.76 4.65 -10.41
CA LYS A 68 -11.02 5.22 -9.93
C LYS A 68 -10.92 6.67 -9.48
N LEU A 69 -9.74 7.15 -9.16
CA LEU A 69 -9.49 8.54 -8.82
C LEU A 69 -9.20 9.36 -10.09
N PRO A 70 -9.33 10.70 -10.01
CA PRO A 70 -9.02 11.58 -11.13
C PRO A 70 -7.63 11.36 -11.72
N ALA A 71 -7.46 11.60 -13.01
CA ALA A 71 -6.20 11.36 -13.71
C ALA A 71 -5.04 12.19 -13.15
N GLU A 72 -5.33 13.39 -12.66
CA GLU A 72 -4.39 14.31 -12.03
C GLU A 72 -3.94 13.90 -10.62
N SER A 73 -4.63 12.94 -9.97
CA SER A 73 -4.24 12.47 -8.65
C SER A 73 -2.89 11.77 -8.70
N ARG A 74 -2.03 12.04 -7.72
CA ARG A 74 -0.79 11.31 -7.49
C ARG A 74 -1.01 10.27 -6.39
N ILE A 75 -0.67 9.02 -6.66
CA ILE A 75 -0.87 7.91 -5.72
C ILE A 75 0.48 7.27 -5.43
N THR A 76 0.98 7.53 -4.24
CA THR A 76 2.25 7.00 -3.74
C THR A 76 2.00 5.72 -2.97
N GLY A 77 2.65 4.63 -3.33
CA GLY A 77 2.69 3.39 -2.53
C GLY A 77 3.98 3.32 -1.73
N LEU A 78 3.89 3.06 -0.43
CA LEU A 78 5.04 2.89 0.45
C LEU A 78 5.03 1.50 1.07
N ASP A 79 6.17 0.85 1.05
CA ASP A 79 6.40 -0.43 1.74
C ASP A 79 7.86 -0.54 2.19
N PHE A 80 8.14 -1.35 3.19
CA PHE A 80 9.50 -1.61 3.65
C PHE A 80 10.15 -2.83 2.98
N CYS A 81 9.40 -3.55 2.15
CA CYS A 81 9.83 -4.75 1.46
C CYS A 81 10.09 -4.48 -0.03
N GLU A 82 11.35 -4.24 -0.41
CA GLU A 82 11.73 -3.90 -1.79
C GLU A 82 11.30 -4.95 -2.83
N PRO A 83 11.38 -6.28 -2.61
CA PRO A 83 10.88 -7.26 -3.56
C PRO A 83 9.38 -7.13 -3.86
N MET A 84 8.58 -6.65 -2.90
CA MET A 84 7.17 -6.38 -3.13
C MET A 84 6.96 -5.13 -3.97
N LEU A 85 7.73 -4.07 -3.69
CA LEU A 85 7.70 -2.83 -4.46
C LEU A 85 8.12 -3.04 -5.92
N GLU A 86 9.09 -3.92 -6.15
CA GLU A 86 9.49 -4.29 -7.51
C GLU A 86 8.33 -4.89 -8.29
N LYS A 87 7.54 -5.77 -7.67
CA LYS A 87 6.30 -6.29 -8.28
C LYS A 87 5.28 -5.19 -8.56
N ALA A 88 5.13 -4.24 -7.65
CA ALA A 88 4.24 -3.10 -7.82
C ALA A 88 4.66 -2.24 -9.02
N ARG A 89 5.97 -1.97 -9.18
CA ARG A 89 6.51 -1.23 -10.33
C ARG A 89 6.29 -1.98 -11.64
N GLN A 90 6.52 -3.29 -11.66
CA GLN A 90 6.27 -4.13 -12.85
C GLN A 90 4.79 -4.08 -13.27
N LYS A 91 3.86 -4.14 -12.32
CA LYS A 91 2.42 -3.97 -12.59
C LYS A 91 2.10 -2.59 -13.13
N ARG A 92 2.63 -1.53 -12.51
CA ARG A 92 2.48 -0.14 -12.97
C ARG A 92 2.95 -0.01 -14.42
N ASP A 93 4.14 -0.50 -14.74
CA ASP A 93 4.75 -0.39 -16.05
C ASP A 93 3.99 -1.20 -17.10
N SER A 94 3.50 -2.39 -16.75
CA SER A 94 2.63 -3.20 -17.62
C SER A 94 1.31 -2.50 -17.95
N LEU A 95 0.81 -1.67 -17.04
CA LEU A 95 -0.37 -0.83 -17.26
C LEU A 95 -0.06 0.50 -17.95
N LYS A 96 1.21 0.76 -18.27
CA LYS A 96 1.71 2.01 -18.90
C LYS A 96 1.34 3.27 -18.09
N LEU A 97 1.37 3.15 -16.77
CA LEU A 97 1.09 4.26 -15.87
C LEU A 97 2.36 5.09 -15.62
N PRO A 98 2.28 6.44 -15.62
CA PRO A 98 3.42 7.30 -15.36
C PRO A 98 3.98 7.09 -13.94
N GLU A 99 5.30 7.02 -13.83
CA GLU A 99 5.98 6.83 -12.54
C GLU A 99 5.80 8.03 -11.60
N ASP A 100 5.85 9.24 -12.12
CA ASP A 100 5.68 10.47 -11.37
C ASP A 100 4.30 10.61 -10.73
N GLN A 101 3.29 10.01 -11.34
CA GLN A 101 1.92 9.96 -10.79
C GLN A 101 1.66 8.72 -9.93
N ASN A 102 2.48 7.68 -10.05
CA ASN A 102 2.32 6.40 -9.35
C ASN A 102 3.65 5.89 -8.80
N PRO A 103 4.34 6.66 -7.96
CA PRO A 103 5.60 6.24 -7.38
C PRO A 103 5.40 5.13 -6.35
N PHE A 104 6.34 4.17 -6.34
CA PHE A 104 6.46 3.16 -5.30
C PHE A 104 7.79 3.34 -4.59
N VAL A 105 7.76 3.64 -3.31
CA VAL A 105 8.93 4.02 -2.52
C VAL A 105 9.14 3.10 -1.32
N GLU A 106 10.39 2.77 -1.02
CA GLU A 106 10.74 2.06 0.19
C GLU A 106 10.72 3.00 1.39
N GLY A 107 10.09 2.55 2.49
CA GLY A 107 10.02 3.33 3.72
C GLY A 107 9.34 2.58 4.85
N ASP A 108 9.48 3.14 6.06
CA ASP A 108 8.88 2.63 7.27
C ASP A 108 7.58 3.38 7.58
N CYS A 109 6.48 2.65 7.79
CA CYS A 109 5.20 3.23 8.21
C CYS A 109 5.26 3.88 9.60
N LEU A 110 6.28 3.58 10.40
CA LEU A 110 6.49 4.17 11.72
C LEU A 110 7.36 5.44 11.69
N ALA A 111 7.92 5.78 10.53
CA ALA A 111 8.75 6.96 10.32
C ALA A 111 8.62 7.40 8.85
N LEU A 112 7.50 8.04 8.51
CA LEU A 112 7.19 8.39 7.13
C LEU A 112 8.19 9.41 6.57
N PRO A 113 8.77 9.16 5.38
CA PRO A 113 9.77 10.04 4.76
C PRO A 113 9.12 11.21 4.01
N PHE A 114 8.04 11.76 4.54
CA PHE A 114 7.29 12.86 3.93
C PHE A 114 7.09 14.00 4.92
N PRO A 115 7.00 15.25 4.45
CA PRO A 115 6.59 16.37 5.31
C PRO A 115 5.18 16.17 5.86
N ALA A 116 4.89 16.77 7.01
CA ALA A 116 3.54 16.79 7.56
C ALA A 116 2.55 17.43 6.58
N ASN A 117 1.31 16.98 6.61
CA ASN A 117 0.21 17.51 5.77
C ASN A 117 0.48 17.39 4.25
N SER A 118 1.17 16.35 3.82
CA SER A 118 1.50 16.13 2.40
C SER A 118 0.43 15.40 1.60
N PHE A 119 -0.54 14.77 2.26
CA PHE A 119 -1.53 13.91 1.60
C PHE A 119 -2.96 14.27 2.01
N ASP A 120 -3.88 14.18 1.06
CA ASP A 120 -5.32 14.36 1.28
C ASP A 120 -5.98 13.07 1.75
N LEU A 121 -5.39 11.94 1.44
CA LEU A 121 -5.88 10.61 1.80
C LEU A 121 -4.70 9.69 2.10
N VAL A 122 -4.79 9.00 3.24
CA VAL A 122 -3.86 7.91 3.58
C VAL A 122 -4.66 6.63 3.75
N THR A 123 -4.20 5.56 3.11
CA THR A 123 -4.82 4.24 3.21
C THR A 123 -3.81 3.22 3.72
N ILE A 124 -4.31 2.21 4.44
CA ILE A 124 -3.57 1.03 4.82
C ILE A 124 -4.51 -0.18 4.75
N SER A 125 -4.14 -1.20 4.01
CA SER A 125 -4.96 -2.40 3.81
C SER A 125 -4.18 -3.65 4.17
N PHE A 126 -4.68 -4.39 5.17
CA PHE A 126 -4.07 -5.62 5.71
C PHE A 126 -2.67 -5.46 6.33
N GLY A 127 -2.06 -4.27 6.28
CA GLY A 127 -0.73 -3.99 6.82
C GLY A 127 -0.71 -3.59 8.29
N LEU A 128 -1.79 -3.00 8.81
CA LEU A 128 -1.85 -2.43 10.16
C LEU A 128 -1.51 -3.46 11.25
N ARG A 129 -1.94 -4.70 11.09
CA ARG A 129 -1.68 -5.80 12.03
C ARG A 129 -0.19 -6.18 12.12
N ASN A 130 0.59 -5.85 11.10
CA ASN A 130 2.02 -6.18 11.00
C ASN A 130 2.92 -5.07 11.51
N LEU A 131 2.38 -3.91 11.89
CA LEU A 131 3.16 -2.82 12.46
C LEU A 131 3.64 -3.19 13.87
N ALA A 132 4.91 -2.94 14.14
CA ALA A 132 5.50 -3.15 15.46
C ALA A 132 4.85 -2.26 16.53
N ASP A 133 4.50 -1.04 16.17
CA ASP A 133 3.73 -0.09 16.99
C ASP A 133 2.57 0.48 16.18
N ARG A 134 1.35 0.01 16.47
CA ARG A 134 0.14 0.46 15.76
C ARG A 134 -0.26 1.88 16.09
N GLN A 135 -0.01 2.32 17.34
CA GLN A 135 -0.36 3.68 17.75
C GLN A 135 0.55 4.69 17.08
N LEU A 136 1.85 4.42 17.04
CA LEU A 136 2.80 5.25 16.32
C LEU A 136 2.46 5.29 14.82
N GLY A 137 2.18 4.14 14.19
CA GLY A 137 1.78 4.09 12.78
C GLY A 137 0.54 4.91 12.48
N LEU A 138 -0.49 4.83 13.33
CA LEU A 138 -1.70 5.66 13.19
C LEU A 138 -1.41 7.15 13.40
N SER A 139 -0.51 7.49 14.34
CA SER A 139 -0.10 8.88 14.56
C SER A 139 0.65 9.47 13.35
N GLU A 140 1.47 8.66 12.68
CA GLU A 140 2.15 9.07 11.45
C GLU A 140 1.18 9.33 10.27
N MET A 141 0.01 8.69 10.29
CA MET A 141 -1.02 8.86 9.26
C MET A 141 -1.87 10.14 9.43
N LEU A 142 -1.89 10.72 10.64
CA LEU A 142 -2.69 11.90 10.98
C LEU A 142 -1.96 13.20 10.74
#